data_85efd8c69635dbaa3f7af68d2debe171
#
_entry.id   85efd8c69635dbaa3f7af68d2debe171
#
_cell.length_a   1.000
_cell.length_b   1.000
_cell.length_c   1.000
_cell.angle_alpha   90.00
_cell.angle_beta   90.00
_cell.angle_gamma   90.00
#
_symmetry.space_group_name_H-M   'P 1'
#
loop_
_entity.id
_entity.type
_entity.pdbx_description
1 polymer ?
#
loop_
_entity_poly.entity_id
_entity_poly.type
_entity_poly.pdbx_seq_one_letter_code
_entity_poly.pdbx_strand_id
1 'polypeptide(L)'
;IKLQNPSIQYQLFLTEQIGSKNFRIRKSDIGYATDFHLAGDATFIIIQKGSLKIELQNGDFKIFNPGDSFIAQDNLPEHIVFDDKIHGHKASVIGNEVLQAVHIKLDF
;
A
#
# COMPACT_ATOMS: atom_id res chain seq x y z
N ILE A 1 11.92 18.93 0.48
CA ILE A 1 13.06 19.68 -0.05
C ILE A 1 12.57 21.03 -0.53
N LYS A 2 13.21 22.04 -0.08
CA LYS A 2 12.88 23.39 -0.48
C LYS A 2 13.91 23.90 -1.47
N LEU A 3 13.45 24.29 -2.66
CA LEU A 3 14.31 24.83 -3.69
C LEU A 3 14.42 26.34 -3.50
N GLN A 4 15.67 26.84 -3.41
CA GLN A 4 16.01 28.22 -3.12
C GLN A 4 16.79 28.82 -4.26
N ASN A 5 16.16 29.04 -5.39
CA ASN A 5 16.82 29.73 -6.49
C ASN A 5 15.98 30.95 -6.88
N PRO A 6 16.43 32.19 -6.55
CA PRO A 6 15.65 33.37 -6.80
C PRO A 6 15.49 33.72 -8.28
N SER A 7 16.35 33.17 -9.17
CA SER A 7 16.26 33.42 -10.60
C SER A 7 15.33 32.46 -11.33
N ILE A 8 14.88 31.39 -10.65
CA ILE A 8 13.99 30.38 -11.20
C ILE A 8 12.85 30.17 -10.23
N GLN A 9 11.62 30.28 -10.73
CA GLN A 9 10.44 30.09 -9.90
C GLN A 9 9.95 28.67 -10.01
N TYR A 10 9.97 27.94 -8.89
CA TYR A 10 9.40 26.61 -8.79
C TYR A 10 8.26 26.62 -7.80
N GLN A 11 7.24 25.83 -8.10
CA GLN A 11 6.16 25.55 -7.13
C GLN A 11 6.47 24.25 -6.43
N LEU A 12 6.28 24.24 -5.09
CA LEU A 12 6.45 23.07 -4.27
C LEU A 12 5.09 22.67 -3.70
N PHE A 13 4.68 21.45 -4.00
CA PHE A 13 3.41 20.90 -3.50
C PHE A 13 3.71 19.84 -2.45
N LEU A 14 3.18 20.01 -1.28
CA LEU A 14 3.38 19.10 -0.16
C LEU A 14 2.04 18.66 0.43
N THR A 15 2.00 17.41 0.88
CA THR A 15 0.98 17.04 1.85
C THR A 15 1.35 17.63 3.20
N GLU A 16 0.41 17.64 4.15
CA GLU A 16 0.76 17.82 5.55
C GLU A 16 1.63 16.64 5.99
N GLN A 17 2.31 16.79 7.12
CA GLN A 17 3.10 15.72 7.71
C GLN A 17 2.16 14.66 8.30
N ILE A 18 2.41 13.40 7.97
CA ILE A 18 1.58 12.29 8.39
C ILE A 18 2.36 11.46 9.41
N GLY A 19 1.77 11.28 10.58
CA GLY A 19 2.38 10.50 11.65
C GLY A 19 2.52 9.03 11.28
N SER A 20 3.66 8.43 11.61
CA SER A 20 3.91 7.02 11.35
C SER A 20 4.50 6.34 12.59
N LYS A 21 4.21 5.04 12.75
CA LYS A 21 4.70 4.23 13.87
C LYS A 21 6.02 3.56 13.55
N ASN A 22 6.12 2.97 12.37
CA ASN A 22 7.30 2.24 11.92
C ASN A 22 7.23 2.02 10.40
N PHE A 23 8.33 1.57 9.84
CA PHE A 23 8.34 1.12 8.46
C PHE A 23 9.23 -0.12 8.32
N ARG A 24 9.02 -0.85 7.24
CA ARG A 24 9.90 -1.94 6.82
C ARG A 24 9.91 -2.04 5.30
N ILE A 25 10.96 -2.64 4.78
CA ILE A 25 11.02 -3.04 3.38
C ILE A 25 10.64 -4.52 3.32
N ARG A 26 9.69 -4.84 2.46
CA ARG A 26 9.16 -6.19 2.34
C ARG A 26 9.40 -6.71 0.94
N LYS A 27 9.90 -7.95 0.85
CA LYS A 27 10.05 -8.67 -0.41
C LYS A 27 9.10 -9.85 -0.43
N SER A 28 8.46 -10.08 -1.57
CA SER A 28 7.55 -11.21 -1.77
C SER A 28 7.92 -11.92 -3.06
N ASP A 29 7.99 -13.24 -3.00
CA ASP A 29 8.42 -14.05 -4.12
C ASP A 29 7.42 -14.02 -5.28
N ILE A 30 7.91 -14.36 -6.46
CA ILE A 30 7.07 -14.58 -7.64
C ILE A 30 6.05 -15.65 -7.28
N GLY A 31 4.77 -15.36 -7.59
CA GLY A 31 3.68 -16.28 -7.29
C GLY A 31 3.10 -16.17 -5.89
N TYR A 32 3.67 -15.32 -5.02
CA TYR A 32 3.08 -15.09 -3.70
C TYR A 32 1.66 -14.55 -3.86
N ALA A 33 0.73 -15.13 -3.10
CA ALA A 33 -0.67 -14.71 -3.10
C ALA A 33 -1.28 -14.95 -1.72
N THR A 34 -2.22 -14.09 -1.35
CA THR A 34 -2.94 -14.21 -0.08
C THR A 34 -4.41 -14.55 -0.33
N ASP A 35 -5.06 -15.07 0.70
CA ASP A 35 -6.52 -15.07 0.77
C ASP A 35 -7.00 -13.68 1.20
N PHE A 36 -8.32 -13.49 1.24
CA PHE A 36 -8.89 -12.26 1.75
C PHE A 36 -8.52 -12.06 3.21
N HIS A 37 -8.06 -10.87 3.54
CA HIS A 37 -7.62 -10.50 4.89
C HIS A 37 -7.77 -9.00 5.09
N LEU A 38 -7.65 -8.57 6.35
CA LEU A 38 -7.68 -7.15 6.71
C LEU A 38 -6.26 -6.59 6.80
N ALA A 39 -6.12 -5.30 6.56
CA ALA A 39 -4.84 -4.62 6.68
C ALA A 39 -4.37 -4.47 8.13
N GLY A 40 -5.29 -4.49 9.09
CA GLY A 40 -4.99 -4.13 10.47
C GLY A 40 -4.80 -2.63 10.61
N ASP A 41 -3.65 -2.19 11.11
CA ASP A 41 -3.31 -0.76 11.13
C ASP A 41 -3.21 -0.22 9.70
N ALA A 42 -3.63 1.02 9.50
CA ALA A 42 -3.48 1.68 8.21
C ALA A 42 -2.02 1.63 7.79
N THR A 43 -1.76 1.18 6.58
CA THR A 43 -0.42 0.97 6.05
C THR A 43 -0.26 1.68 4.72
N PHE A 44 0.72 2.58 4.65
CA PHE A 44 1.11 3.22 3.39
C PHE A 44 2.14 2.33 2.70
N ILE A 45 1.84 1.93 1.47
CA ILE A 45 2.67 0.99 0.70
C ILE A 45 3.18 1.69 -0.54
N ILE A 46 4.49 1.64 -0.76
CA ILE A 46 5.14 2.20 -1.93
C ILE A 46 5.84 1.05 -2.67
N ILE A 47 5.47 0.84 -3.93
CA ILE A 47 6.07 -0.22 -4.75
C ILE A 47 7.39 0.27 -5.30
N GLN A 48 8.47 -0.49 -5.06
CA GLN A 48 9.81 -0.21 -5.56
C GLN A 48 10.19 -1.07 -6.77
N LYS A 49 9.82 -2.36 -6.73
CA LYS A 49 10.11 -3.32 -7.80
C LYS A 49 8.97 -4.32 -7.91
N GLY A 50 8.75 -4.83 -9.10
CA GLY A 50 7.70 -5.82 -9.35
C GLY A 50 6.31 -5.18 -9.38
N SER A 51 5.30 -6.01 -9.48
CA SER A 51 3.90 -5.56 -9.59
C SER A 51 3.02 -6.33 -8.62
N LEU A 52 2.11 -5.60 -7.98
CA LEU A 52 1.18 -6.12 -6.99
C LEU A 52 -0.24 -5.93 -7.47
N LYS A 53 -1.04 -6.99 -7.43
CA LYS A 53 -2.48 -6.93 -7.68
C LYS A 53 -3.21 -6.95 -6.35
N ILE A 54 -4.08 -5.98 -6.12
CA ILE A 54 -5.01 -5.96 -4.99
C ILE A 54 -6.41 -6.17 -5.54
N GLU A 55 -7.13 -7.14 -4.98
CA GLU A 55 -8.48 -7.50 -5.40
C GLU A 55 -9.45 -7.37 -4.24
N LEU A 56 -10.62 -6.81 -4.53
CA LEU A 56 -11.72 -6.64 -3.58
C LEU A 56 -12.72 -7.78 -3.72
N GLN A 57 -13.62 -7.90 -2.74
CA GLN A 57 -14.64 -8.97 -2.71
C GLN A 57 -15.58 -8.97 -3.91
N ASN A 58 -15.86 -7.79 -4.48
CA ASN A 58 -16.75 -7.68 -5.64
C ASN A 58 -16.06 -8.04 -6.97
N GLY A 59 -14.78 -8.43 -6.93
CA GLY A 59 -13.99 -8.75 -8.11
C GLY A 59 -13.23 -7.58 -8.70
N ASP A 60 -13.45 -6.36 -8.25
CA ASP A 60 -12.65 -5.21 -8.68
C ASP A 60 -11.21 -5.39 -8.24
N PHE A 61 -10.28 -4.98 -9.07
CA PHE A 61 -8.87 -5.06 -8.74
C PHE A 61 -8.10 -3.88 -9.32
N LYS A 62 -6.92 -3.68 -8.77
CA LYS A 62 -5.96 -2.72 -9.31
C LYS A 62 -4.57 -3.30 -9.23
N ILE A 63 -3.77 -3.00 -10.24
CA ILE A 63 -2.37 -3.38 -10.32
C ILE A 63 -1.51 -2.17 -10.01
N PHE A 64 -0.61 -2.34 -9.06
CA PHE A 64 0.35 -1.31 -8.65
C PHE A 64 1.73 -1.68 -9.15
N ASN A 65 2.37 -0.75 -9.84
CA ASN A 65 3.68 -0.91 -10.46
C ASN A 65 4.72 -0.06 -9.71
N PRO A 66 6.01 -0.22 -10.02
CA PRO A 66 7.06 0.59 -9.37
C PRO A 66 6.77 2.09 -9.46
N GLY A 67 6.86 2.76 -8.33
CA GLY A 67 6.51 4.17 -8.19
C GLY A 67 5.08 4.43 -7.75
N ASP A 68 4.20 3.45 -7.85
CA ASP A 68 2.83 3.57 -7.35
C ASP A 68 2.80 3.39 -5.83
N SER A 69 1.79 3.99 -5.21
CA SER A 69 1.57 3.88 -3.77
C SER A 69 0.08 3.86 -3.45
N PHE A 70 -0.25 3.32 -2.29
CA PHE A 70 -1.63 3.29 -1.80
C PHE A 70 -1.65 3.11 -0.28
N ILE A 71 -2.80 3.35 0.32
CA ILE A 71 -3.03 3.10 1.75
C ILE A 71 -4.01 1.94 1.88
N ALA A 72 -3.58 0.90 2.60
CA ALA A 72 -4.44 -0.22 2.98
C ALA A 72 -4.98 0.05 4.39
N GLN A 73 -6.30 0.18 4.52
CA GLN A 73 -6.92 0.51 5.81
C GLN A 73 -8.32 -0.08 5.97
N ASP A 74 -8.56 -1.26 5.46
CA ASP A 74 -9.84 -1.95 5.59
C ASP A 74 -9.97 -2.61 6.95
N ASN A 75 -10.57 -1.91 7.90
CA ASN A 75 -10.80 -2.39 9.25
C ASN A 75 -12.28 -2.66 9.49
N LEU A 76 -12.56 -3.56 10.44
CA LEU A 76 -13.93 -3.86 10.87
C LEU A 76 -14.21 -3.21 12.22
N PRO A 77 -15.49 -2.82 12.48
CA PRO A 77 -15.91 -2.48 13.84
C PRO A 77 -15.66 -3.65 14.80
N GLU A 78 -15.44 -3.34 16.08
CA GLU A 78 -15.08 -4.35 17.10
C GLU A 78 -16.09 -5.50 17.20
N HIS A 79 -17.37 -5.22 16.99
CA HIS A 79 -18.44 -6.22 17.13
C HIS A 79 -18.66 -7.06 15.88
N ILE A 80 -17.93 -6.81 14.81
CA ILE A 80 -18.04 -7.56 13.55
C ILE A 80 -16.94 -8.60 13.48
N VAL A 81 -17.34 -9.86 13.31
CA VAL A 81 -16.40 -10.97 13.12
C VAL A 81 -15.97 -11.01 11.65
N PHE A 82 -14.68 -11.17 11.43
CA PHE A 82 -14.14 -11.27 10.07
C PHE A 82 -14.71 -12.50 9.36
N ASP A 83 -15.20 -12.27 8.14
CA ASP A 83 -15.67 -13.31 7.25
C ASP A 83 -14.97 -13.15 5.90
N ASP A 84 -14.13 -14.10 5.53
CA ASP A 84 -13.34 -14.06 4.31
C ASP A 84 -14.15 -14.10 3.02
N LYS A 85 -15.45 -14.30 3.12
CA LYS A 85 -16.36 -14.29 1.97
C LYS A 85 -16.95 -12.91 1.68
N ILE A 86 -16.87 -11.98 2.64
CA ILE A 86 -17.47 -10.66 2.50
C ILE A 86 -16.54 -9.51 2.91
N HIS A 87 -15.45 -9.79 3.63
CA HIS A 87 -14.56 -8.75 4.16
C HIS A 87 -13.15 -8.85 3.58
N GLY A 88 -12.46 -7.71 3.61
CA GLY A 88 -11.04 -7.65 3.32
C GLY A 88 -10.72 -7.58 1.84
N HIS A 89 -9.43 -7.71 1.59
CA HIS A 89 -8.85 -7.73 0.24
C HIS A 89 -7.86 -8.88 0.15
N LYS A 90 -7.51 -9.25 -1.08
CA LYS A 90 -6.42 -10.20 -1.32
C LYS A 90 -5.37 -9.59 -2.23
N ALA A 91 -4.14 -10.05 -2.06
CA ALA A 91 -2.98 -9.54 -2.76
C ALA A 91 -2.26 -10.66 -3.47
N SER A 92 -1.71 -10.36 -4.65
CA SER A 92 -0.88 -11.30 -5.37
C SER A 92 0.25 -10.59 -6.11
N VAL A 93 1.41 -11.22 -6.12
CA VAL A 93 2.54 -10.78 -6.96
C VAL A 93 2.29 -11.29 -8.36
N ILE A 94 2.29 -10.39 -9.33
CA ILE A 94 2.10 -10.75 -10.73
C ILE A 94 3.37 -10.50 -11.52
N GLY A 95 3.50 -11.21 -12.65
CA GLY A 95 4.69 -11.11 -13.50
C GLY A 95 5.84 -11.96 -13.00
N ASN A 96 7.04 -11.67 -13.52
CA ASN A 96 8.23 -12.50 -13.34
C ASN A 96 9.31 -11.85 -12.48
N GLU A 97 8.93 -10.87 -11.66
CA GLU A 97 9.86 -10.14 -10.81
C GLU A 97 9.41 -10.22 -9.36
N VAL A 98 10.37 -10.42 -8.45
CA VAL A 98 10.12 -10.35 -7.01
C VAL A 98 9.60 -8.97 -6.67
N LEU A 99 8.54 -8.91 -5.87
CA LEU A 99 7.98 -7.67 -5.39
C LEU A 99 8.84 -7.11 -4.25
N GLN A 100 9.18 -5.84 -4.34
CA GLN A 100 9.79 -5.11 -3.23
C GLN A 100 8.98 -3.85 -2.97
N ALA A 101 8.57 -3.66 -1.72
CA ALA A 101 7.74 -2.53 -1.33
C ALA A 101 8.14 -2.02 0.05
N VAL A 102 7.97 -0.72 0.25
CA VAL A 102 8.09 -0.10 1.57
C VAL A 102 6.70 -0.10 2.20
N HIS A 103 6.61 -0.61 3.43
CA HIS A 103 5.38 -0.62 4.23
C HIS A 103 5.56 0.29 5.42
N ILE A 104 4.76 1.34 5.49
CA ILE A 104 4.81 2.33 6.57
C ILE A 104 3.51 2.25 7.36
N LYS A 105 3.57 1.81 8.61
CA LYS A 105 2.41 1.81 9.50
C LYS A 105 2.10 3.24 9.92
N LEU A 106 0.89 3.68 9.65
CA LEU A 106 0.45 5.02 9.95
C LEU A 106 -0.08 5.13 11.37
N ASP A 107 -0.09 6.35 11.88
CA ASP A 107 -0.42 6.64 13.27
C ASP A 107 -1.87 7.14 13.40
N PHE A 108 -2.77 6.53 12.65
CA PHE A 108 -4.20 6.83 12.76
C PHE A 108 -5.09 5.63 12.47
#